data_36ccb4e454f0b8b865f5d3dbf18fb785
#
_entry.id   36ccb4e454f0b8b865f5d3dbf18fb785
#
_cell.length_a   1.000
_cell.length_b   1.000
_cell.length_c   1.000
_cell.angle_alpha   90.00
_cell.angle_beta   90.00
_cell.angle_gamma   90.00
#
_symmetry.space_group_name_H-M   'P 1'
#
loop_
_entity.id
_entity.type
_entity.pdbx_description
1 polymer ?
#
loop_
_entity_poly.entity_id
_entity_poly.type
_entity_poly.pdbx_seq_one_letter_code
_entity_poly.pdbx_strand_id
1 'polypeptide(L)'
;MPDPAAEVSPAASAPRFEPDEGWVPADERRFGLDRRTLRPTLAVFALVILMSVVLPVINASVPYHDIARAGDVIEIEGDVTFAPEEGWGITSGLRAGHAPLSGQYPATAAVEDGALKFTLRTGPFHGDTVQLIDQIEATSEALNSGRGVRITGAPATVITTQGKEGASVHVTGPHTSGVIAAFVFGHRGVEAVATGPSDADTESSVAVLRMIDSISQTEKGKQ
;
A
#
# COMPACT_ATOMS: atom_id res chain seq x y z
N MET A 1 52.29 -10.74 -83.85
CA MET A 1 52.21 -9.87 -82.72
C MET A 1 51.35 -10.54 -81.69
N PRO A 2 51.89 -11.11 -80.65
CA PRO A 2 51.17 -11.82 -79.62
C PRO A 2 50.75 -10.87 -78.49
N ASP A 3 49.56 -11.05 -78.04
CA ASP A 3 48.87 -10.38 -76.98
C ASP A 3 49.48 -10.80 -75.61
N PRO A 4 49.78 -9.85 -74.70
CA PRO A 4 50.30 -10.21 -73.38
C PRO A 4 49.16 -10.68 -72.49
N ALA A 5 49.33 -11.86 -71.98
CA ALA A 5 48.46 -12.48 -71.00
C ALA A 5 48.26 -11.57 -69.77
N ALA A 6 47.04 -11.26 -69.46
CA ALA A 6 46.64 -10.59 -68.23
C ALA A 6 46.88 -11.56 -67.03
N GLU A 7 47.83 -11.21 -66.23
CA GLU A 7 48.11 -11.86 -64.95
C GLU A 7 46.94 -11.66 -63.99
N VAL A 8 46.14 -12.71 -63.78
CA VAL A 8 45.09 -12.74 -62.78
C VAL A 8 45.72 -12.78 -61.39
N SER A 9 45.72 -11.64 -60.71
CA SER A 9 46.12 -11.59 -59.31
C SER A 9 45.27 -12.50 -58.44
N PRO A 10 45.84 -13.36 -57.58
CA PRO A 10 45.01 -14.18 -56.70
C PRO A 10 44.24 -13.31 -55.72
N ALA A 11 42.94 -13.48 -55.77
CA ALA A 11 42.02 -12.80 -54.80
C ALA A 11 42.49 -13.08 -53.39
N ALA A 12 42.77 -12.03 -52.64
CA ALA A 12 43.12 -12.10 -51.22
C ALA A 12 41.99 -12.86 -50.50
N SER A 13 42.37 -14.03 -49.92
CA SER A 13 41.45 -14.82 -49.14
C SER A 13 40.90 -13.97 -48.00
N ALA A 14 39.58 -13.78 -47.98
CA ALA A 14 38.88 -13.08 -46.88
C ALA A 14 39.33 -13.70 -45.55
N PRO A 15 39.52 -12.88 -44.49
CA PRO A 15 39.95 -13.42 -43.19
C PRO A 15 38.89 -14.44 -42.71
N ARG A 16 39.36 -15.65 -42.45
CA ARG A 16 38.54 -16.73 -41.93
C ARG A 16 38.17 -16.35 -40.52
N PHE A 17 36.88 -16.21 -40.23
CA PHE A 17 36.37 -15.95 -38.90
C PHE A 17 36.79 -17.09 -37.97
N GLU A 18 37.66 -16.80 -37.02
CA GLU A 18 38.02 -17.70 -35.94
C GLU A 18 37.22 -17.27 -34.71
N PRO A 19 36.26 -18.10 -34.26
CA PRO A 19 35.46 -17.76 -33.08
C PRO A 19 36.35 -17.81 -31.82
N ASP A 20 36.16 -16.86 -30.91
CA ASP A 20 36.78 -16.81 -29.60
C ASP A 20 36.50 -18.11 -28.82
N GLU A 21 37.39 -18.50 -27.87
CA GLU A 21 37.31 -19.74 -27.05
C GLU A 21 35.98 -19.90 -26.28
N GLY A 22 35.14 -18.88 -26.23
CA GLY A 22 33.83 -18.86 -25.58
C GLY A 22 32.63 -18.83 -26.52
N TRP A 23 32.88 -18.85 -27.85
CA TRP A 23 31.79 -18.74 -28.82
C TRP A 23 30.93 -20.01 -28.88
N VAL A 24 29.62 -19.88 -28.66
CA VAL A 24 28.68 -21.00 -28.72
C VAL A 24 27.76 -20.79 -29.92
N PRO A 25 27.66 -21.77 -30.83
CA PRO A 25 26.75 -21.71 -31.97
C PRO A 25 25.30 -21.46 -31.57
N ALA A 26 24.53 -20.78 -32.45
CA ALA A 26 23.15 -20.38 -32.13
C ALA A 26 22.19 -21.58 -31.90
N ASP A 27 22.50 -22.72 -32.50
CA ASP A 27 21.79 -23.99 -32.36
C ASP A 27 22.00 -24.70 -31.03
N GLU A 28 23.09 -24.39 -30.30
CA GLU A 28 23.34 -24.88 -28.95
C GLU A 28 22.77 -23.98 -27.85
N ARG A 29 22.22 -22.81 -28.19
CA ARG A 29 21.60 -21.88 -27.26
C ARG A 29 20.18 -22.31 -26.92
N ARG A 30 19.92 -22.73 -25.70
CA ARG A 30 18.54 -22.93 -25.24
C ARG A 30 17.92 -21.62 -24.83
N PHE A 31 16.82 -21.23 -25.46
CA PHE A 31 16.10 -19.95 -25.24
C PHE A 31 16.99 -18.69 -25.43
N GLY A 32 18.01 -18.75 -26.30
CA GLY A 32 18.91 -17.63 -26.55
C GLY A 32 19.96 -17.36 -25.44
N LEU A 33 20.03 -18.20 -24.42
CA LEU A 33 20.93 -18.06 -23.29
C LEU A 33 22.08 -19.08 -23.38
N ASP A 34 23.31 -18.63 -23.06
CA ASP A 34 24.47 -19.51 -22.90
C ASP A 34 24.26 -20.41 -21.66
N ARG A 35 24.68 -21.68 -21.76
CA ARG A 35 24.62 -22.65 -20.66
C ARG A 35 25.30 -22.15 -19.37
N ARG A 36 26.32 -21.31 -19.48
CA ARG A 36 27.04 -20.73 -18.35
C ARG A 36 26.21 -19.69 -17.61
N THR A 37 25.33 -18.95 -18.31
CA THR A 37 24.46 -17.93 -17.71
C THR A 37 23.13 -18.50 -17.24
N LEU A 38 22.77 -19.71 -17.66
CA LEU A 38 21.46 -20.31 -17.33
C LEU A 38 21.26 -20.49 -15.82
N ARG A 39 22.30 -20.89 -15.09
CA ARG A 39 22.23 -21.06 -13.63
C ARG A 39 21.99 -19.74 -12.89
N PRO A 40 22.78 -18.68 -13.11
CA PRO A 40 22.49 -17.40 -12.46
C PRO A 40 21.17 -16.79 -12.89
N THR A 41 20.76 -16.93 -14.17
CA THR A 41 19.46 -16.44 -14.64
C THR A 41 18.30 -17.16 -13.95
N LEU A 42 18.38 -18.49 -13.79
CA LEU A 42 17.36 -19.25 -13.05
C LEU A 42 17.30 -18.84 -11.58
N ALA A 43 18.45 -18.56 -10.95
CA ALA A 43 18.47 -18.10 -9.56
C ALA A 43 17.79 -16.74 -9.40
N VAL A 44 18.07 -15.78 -10.30
CA VAL A 44 17.41 -14.48 -10.31
C VAL A 44 15.91 -14.62 -10.57
N PHE A 45 15.51 -15.45 -11.53
CA PHE A 45 14.10 -15.69 -11.85
C PHE A 45 13.36 -16.35 -10.68
N ALA A 46 13.98 -17.33 -10.02
CA ALA A 46 13.43 -17.95 -8.81
C ALA A 46 13.26 -16.93 -7.67
N LEU A 47 14.22 -16.02 -7.50
CA LEU A 47 14.12 -14.95 -6.51
C LEU A 47 12.97 -13.97 -6.84
N VAL A 48 12.82 -13.61 -8.11
CA VAL A 48 11.71 -12.75 -8.56
C VAL A 48 10.37 -13.43 -8.31
N ILE A 49 10.22 -14.71 -8.64
CA ILE A 49 8.99 -15.47 -8.35
C ILE A 49 8.74 -15.53 -6.84
N LEU A 50 9.77 -15.83 -6.04
CA LEU A 50 9.65 -15.88 -4.59
C LEU A 50 9.13 -14.56 -4.02
N MET A 51 9.72 -13.43 -4.44
CA MET A 51 9.35 -12.10 -3.94
C MET A 51 8.01 -11.60 -4.48
N SER A 52 7.70 -11.87 -5.77
CA SER A 52 6.55 -11.28 -6.43
C SER A 52 5.28 -12.16 -6.35
N VAL A 53 5.43 -13.46 -6.12
CA VAL A 53 4.30 -14.39 -6.11
C VAL A 53 4.22 -15.14 -4.78
N VAL A 54 5.29 -15.85 -4.40
CA VAL A 54 5.23 -16.76 -3.25
C VAL A 54 5.04 -16.01 -1.94
N LEU A 55 5.80 -14.94 -1.70
CA LEU A 55 5.65 -14.15 -0.47
C LEU A 55 4.28 -13.44 -0.36
N PRO A 56 3.76 -12.78 -1.42
CA PRO A 56 2.40 -12.23 -1.37
C PRO A 56 1.31 -13.28 -1.15
N VAL A 57 1.43 -14.46 -1.77
CA VAL A 57 0.48 -15.57 -1.56
C VAL A 57 0.54 -16.10 -0.13
N ILE A 58 1.74 -16.27 0.42
CA ILE A 58 1.90 -16.67 1.82
C ILE A 58 1.31 -15.61 2.74
N ASN A 59 1.61 -14.34 2.51
CA ASN A 59 1.07 -13.23 3.31
C ASN A 59 -0.46 -13.16 3.26
N ALA A 60 -1.07 -13.38 2.10
CA ALA A 60 -2.52 -13.44 1.95
C ALA A 60 -3.15 -14.70 2.56
N SER A 61 -2.37 -15.77 2.74
CA SER A 61 -2.83 -17.04 3.30
C SER A 61 -2.66 -17.15 4.81
N VAL A 62 -1.95 -16.19 5.43
CA VAL A 62 -1.79 -16.15 6.89
C VAL A 62 -3.04 -15.50 7.48
N PRO A 63 -3.92 -16.27 8.14
CA PRO A 63 -5.08 -15.67 8.80
C PRO A 63 -4.59 -14.71 9.90
N TYR A 64 -5.24 -13.56 9.99
CA TYR A 64 -4.96 -12.61 11.06
C TYR A 64 -5.28 -13.31 12.39
N HIS A 65 -4.26 -13.54 13.21
CA HIS A 65 -4.46 -14.18 14.52
C HIS A 65 -4.95 -13.19 15.57
N ASP A 66 -4.94 -11.89 15.25
CA ASP A 66 -5.34 -10.85 16.17
C ASP A 66 -6.68 -10.25 15.74
N ILE A 67 -7.74 -10.74 16.41
CA ILE A 67 -9.12 -10.32 16.18
C ILE A 67 -9.54 -9.38 17.30
N ALA A 68 -10.19 -8.29 16.93
CA ALA A 68 -10.77 -7.32 17.85
C ALA A 68 -11.87 -7.97 18.70
N ARG A 69 -11.82 -7.76 20.01
CA ARG A 69 -12.79 -8.23 20.99
C ARG A 69 -13.62 -7.05 21.50
N ALA A 70 -14.78 -7.34 22.02
CA ALA A 70 -15.61 -6.35 22.69
C ALA A 70 -14.82 -5.60 23.75
N GLY A 71 -14.78 -4.27 23.66
CA GLY A 71 -14.04 -3.40 24.59
C GLY A 71 -12.56 -3.20 24.26
N ASP A 72 -12.05 -3.79 23.20
CA ASP A 72 -10.71 -3.47 22.71
C ASP A 72 -10.64 -2.00 22.26
N VAL A 73 -9.52 -1.37 22.55
CA VAL A 73 -9.20 0.00 22.11
C VAL A 73 -7.81 -0.03 21.50
N ILE A 74 -7.67 0.48 20.30
CA ILE A 74 -6.40 0.63 19.61
C ILE A 74 -5.85 2.03 19.85
N GLU A 75 -4.59 2.13 20.21
CA GLU A 75 -3.89 3.38 20.44
C GLU A 75 -2.83 3.61 19.36
N ILE A 76 -2.78 4.82 18.84
CA ILE A 76 -1.77 5.29 17.90
C ILE A 76 -1.02 6.50 18.47
N GLU A 77 0.00 6.95 17.78
CA GLU A 77 0.84 8.08 18.21
C GLU A 77 0.02 9.31 18.57
N GLY A 78 0.38 9.96 19.67
CA GLY A 78 -0.28 11.19 20.16
C GLY A 78 -1.50 10.91 21.02
N ASP A 79 -1.54 9.74 21.66
CA ASP A 79 -2.62 9.32 22.56
C ASP A 79 -4.01 9.30 21.87
N VAL A 80 -4.00 9.13 20.54
CA VAL A 80 -5.22 8.98 19.74
C VAL A 80 -5.64 7.52 19.78
N THR A 81 -6.92 7.31 20.06
CA THR A 81 -7.49 5.97 20.20
C THR A 81 -8.77 5.82 19.39
N PHE A 82 -9.12 4.58 19.06
CA PHE A 82 -10.43 4.20 18.56
C PHE A 82 -10.80 2.79 19.03
N ALA A 83 -12.08 2.49 19.06
CA ALA A 83 -12.59 1.17 19.37
C ALA A 83 -12.88 0.43 18.05
N PRO A 84 -12.12 -0.64 17.74
CA PRO A 84 -12.42 -1.47 16.57
C PRO A 84 -13.73 -2.23 16.78
N GLU A 85 -14.43 -2.51 15.70
CA GLU A 85 -15.63 -3.35 15.76
C GLU A 85 -15.24 -4.79 16.12
N GLU A 86 -16.07 -5.45 16.93
CA GLU A 86 -15.83 -6.83 17.35
C GLU A 86 -15.80 -7.78 16.15
N GLY A 87 -14.83 -8.70 16.14
CA GLY A 87 -14.66 -9.67 15.06
C GLY A 87 -13.76 -9.19 13.93
N TRP A 88 -13.45 -7.90 13.84
CA TRP A 88 -12.53 -7.37 12.81
C TRP A 88 -11.09 -7.79 13.09
N GLY A 89 -10.36 -8.15 12.05
CA GLY A 89 -8.94 -8.49 12.12
C GLY A 89 -8.08 -7.25 12.29
N ILE A 90 -7.25 -7.21 13.33
CA ILE A 90 -6.27 -6.12 13.53
C ILE A 90 -5.06 -6.40 12.66
N THR A 91 -4.89 -5.60 11.60
CA THR A 91 -3.78 -5.75 10.64
C THR A 91 -2.56 -4.92 11.00
N SER A 92 -2.78 -3.83 11.70
CA SER A 92 -1.72 -3.01 12.29
C SER A 92 -2.26 -2.17 13.44
N GLY A 93 -1.38 -1.77 14.35
CA GLY A 93 -1.73 -1.01 15.55
C GLY A 93 -1.46 -1.81 16.82
N LEU A 94 -1.61 -1.16 17.95
CA LEU A 94 -1.41 -1.77 19.27
C LEU A 94 -2.62 -1.45 20.15
N ARG A 95 -3.04 -2.43 20.95
CA ARG A 95 -4.06 -2.20 21.97
C ARG A 95 -3.56 -1.20 23.00
N ALA A 96 -4.45 -0.32 23.42
CA ALA A 96 -4.19 0.61 24.50
C ALA A 96 -3.71 -0.12 25.78
N GLY A 97 -2.72 0.46 26.45
CA GLY A 97 -2.12 -0.16 27.62
C GLY A 97 -1.03 -1.22 27.33
N HIS A 98 -0.81 -1.56 26.08
CA HIS A 98 0.31 -2.43 25.65
C HIS A 98 1.45 -1.57 25.14
N ALA A 99 2.33 -1.14 26.03
CA ALA A 99 3.47 -0.31 25.67
C ALA A 99 4.32 -0.99 24.60
N PRO A 100 4.56 -0.34 23.44
CA PRO A 100 5.38 -0.89 22.40
C PRO A 100 6.84 -0.98 22.82
N LEU A 101 7.59 -1.95 22.29
CA LEU A 101 9.02 -2.13 22.57
C LEU A 101 9.85 -0.90 22.22
N SER A 102 9.40 -0.11 21.25
CA SER A 102 10.02 1.16 20.83
C SER A 102 9.74 2.33 21.79
N GLY A 103 8.83 2.17 22.73
CA GLY A 103 8.36 3.26 23.61
C GLY A 103 7.41 4.25 22.92
N GLN A 104 7.12 4.08 21.65
CA GLN A 104 6.22 4.94 20.88
C GLN A 104 5.17 4.11 20.14
N TYR A 105 3.93 4.52 20.22
CA TYR A 105 2.85 3.93 19.41
C TYR A 105 3.03 4.25 17.94
N PRO A 106 2.58 3.37 17.02
CA PRO A 106 2.67 3.62 15.58
C PRO A 106 1.76 4.79 15.20
N ALA A 107 2.15 5.55 14.16
CA ALA A 107 1.35 6.64 13.64
C ALA A 107 0.12 6.17 12.83
N THR A 108 0.00 4.86 12.60
CA THR A 108 -1.08 4.27 11.79
C THR A 108 -1.55 2.98 12.44
N ALA A 109 -2.87 2.78 12.44
CA ALA A 109 -3.50 1.49 12.74
C ALA A 109 -4.49 1.13 11.64
N ALA A 110 -4.71 -0.16 11.45
CA ALA A 110 -5.69 -0.65 10.48
C ALA A 110 -6.36 -1.92 10.99
N VAL A 111 -7.66 -2.02 10.68
CA VAL A 111 -8.48 -3.19 10.92
C VAL A 111 -9.25 -3.55 9.65
N GLU A 112 -9.52 -4.83 9.45
CA GLU A 112 -10.15 -5.34 8.23
C GLU A 112 -11.21 -6.39 8.56
N ASP A 113 -12.29 -6.37 7.78
CA ASP A 113 -13.30 -7.44 7.76
C ASP A 113 -13.63 -7.77 6.30
N GLY A 114 -13.16 -8.93 5.84
CA GLY A 114 -13.26 -9.32 4.45
C GLY A 114 -12.58 -8.33 3.51
N ALA A 115 -13.39 -7.66 2.68
CA ALA A 115 -12.90 -6.63 1.75
C ALA A 115 -13.01 -5.20 2.30
N LEU A 116 -13.56 -5.03 3.49
CA LEU A 116 -13.64 -3.76 4.19
C LEU A 116 -12.36 -3.49 4.94
N LYS A 117 -11.84 -2.29 4.80
CA LYS A 117 -10.65 -1.82 5.50
C LYS A 117 -10.91 -0.49 6.16
N PHE A 118 -10.62 -0.40 7.44
CA PHE A 118 -10.59 0.84 8.20
C PHE A 118 -9.15 1.14 8.61
N THR A 119 -8.68 2.34 8.30
CA THR A 119 -7.32 2.79 8.63
C THR A 119 -7.40 4.12 9.35
N LEU A 120 -6.75 4.23 10.49
CA LEU A 120 -6.57 5.46 11.23
C LEU A 120 -5.12 5.91 11.14
N ARG A 121 -4.90 7.17 10.79
CA ARG A 121 -3.57 7.80 10.72
C ARG A 121 -3.53 9.05 11.56
N THR A 122 -2.38 9.35 12.13
CA THR A 122 -2.15 10.61 12.82
C THR A 122 -0.80 11.21 12.43
N GLY A 123 -0.70 12.53 12.51
CA GLY A 123 0.52 13.25 12.23
C GLY A 123 0.47 14.69 12.70
N PRO A 124 1.61 15.39 12.78
CA PRO A 124 1.65 16.82 13.07
C PRO A 124 0.85 17.60 12.04
N PHE A 125 -0.02 18.48 12.51
CA PHE A 125 -0.84 19.32 11.64
C PHE A 125 -1.14 20.66 12.33
N HIS A 126 -1.01 21.75 11.58
CA HIS A 126 -1.29 23.10 12.06
C HIS A 126 -2.35 23.75 11.16
N GLY A 127 -3.59 23.56 11.51
CA GLY A 127 -4.71 24.07 10.76
C GLY A 127 -6.04 23.62 11.38
N ASP A 128 -7.11 23.93 10.72
CA ASP A 128 -8.43 23.45 11.07
C ASP A 128 -8.83 22.17 10.29
N THR A 129 -9.98 21.63 10.61
CA THR A 129 -10.48 20.39 10.00
C THR A 129 -10.75 20.53 8.50
N VAL A 130 -11.17 21.72 8.03
CA VAL A 130 -11.45 21.99 6.62
C VAL A 130 -10.13 21.96 5.84
N GLN A 131 -9.10 22.65 6.34
CA GLN A 131 -7.77 22.64 5.74
C GLN A 131 -7.16 21.22 5.70
N LEU A 132 -7.44 20.39 6.71
CA LEU A 132 -7.00 19.00 6.71
C LEU A 132 -7.69 18.19 5.61
N ILE A 133 -8.99 18.34 5.41
CA ILE A 133 -9.74 17.71 4.32
C ILE A 133 -9.18 18.17 2.97
N ASP A 134 -9.00 19.46 2.76
CA ASP A 134 -8.44 20.02 1.51
C ASP A 134 -7.05 19.42 1.20
N GLN A 135 -6.20 19.26 2.22
CA GLN A 135 -4.90 18.63 2.07
C GLN A 135 -5.02 17.14 1.71
N ILE A 136 -5.95 16.42 2.34
CA ILE A 136 -6.22 15.00 2.03
C ILE A 136 -6.73 14.88 0.59
N GLU A 137 -7.65 15.74 0.16
CA GLU A 137 -8.17 15.78 -1.21
C GLU A 137 -7.03 15.97 -2.22
N ALA A 138 -6.25 17.03 -2.05
CA ALA A 138 -5.12 17.34 -2.93
C ALA A 138 -4.10 16.18 -3.01
N THR A 139 -3.79 15.54 -1.88
CA THR A 139 -2.88 14.39 -1.81
C THR A 139 -3.49 13.18 -2.51
N SER A 140 -4.78 12.91 -2.28
CA SER A 140 -5.51 11.80 -2.89
C SER A 140 -5.60 11.95 -4.41
N GLU A 141 -5.86 13.15 -4.92
CA GLU A 141 -5.87 13.43 -6.37
C GLU A 141 -4.51 13.19 -6.99
N ALA A 142 -3.43 13.67 -6.36
CA ALA A 142 -2.07 13.47 -6.83
C ALA A 142 -1.66 11.99 -6.91
N LEU A 143 -2.07 11.19 -5.92
CA LEU A 143 -1.73 9.76 -5.83
C LEU A 143 -2.64 8.87 -6.68
N ASN A 144 -3.89 9.27 -6.90
CA ASN A 144 -4.91 8.49 -7.59
C ASN A 144 -5.17 8.93 -9.03
N SER A 145 -4.37 9.85 -9.57
CA SER A 145 -4.46 10.31 -10.95
C SER A 145 -4.27 9.16 -11.96
N GLY A 146 -5.25 8.28 -12.09
CA GLY A 146 -5.22 7.09 -12.97
C GLY A 146 -5.98 5.87 -12.41
N ARG A 147 -6.36 5.87 -11.14
CA ARG A 147 -7.07 4.74 -10.51
C ARG A 147 -8.58 4.92 -10.43
N GLY A 148 -9.12 6.07 -10.88
CA GLY A 148 -10.56 6.31 -10.93
C GLY A 148 -11.24 6.51 -9.56
N VAL A 149 -10.48 6.61 -8.48
CA VAL A 149 -11.01 6.91 -7.13
C VAL A 149 -11.13 8.42 -6.99
N ARG A 150 -12.30 8.91 -6.60
CA ARG A 150 -12.60 10.33 -6.46
C ARG A 150 -13.29 10.60 -5.15
N ILE A 151 -13.00 11.74 -4.53
CA ILE A 151 -13.78 12.30 -3.45
C ILE A 151 -15.05 12.92 -4.06
N THR A 152 -16.20 12.64 -3.48
CA THR A 152 -17.51 13.04 -3.98
C THR A 152 -18.37 13.65 -2.87
N GLY A 153 -19.11 14.70 -3.23
CA GLY A 153 -20.00 15.39 -2.30
C GLY A 153 -19.29 16.52 -1.52
N ALA A 154 -20.07 17.34 -0.86
CA ALA A 154 -19.57 18.36 0.05
C ALA A 154 -19.18 17.72 1.40
N PRO A 155 -18.16 18.24 2.10
CA PRO A 155 -17.83 17.80 3.44
C PRO A 155 -19.03 17.90 4.39
N ALA A 156 -19.30 16.81 5.12
CA ALA A 156 -20.31 16.76 6.17
C ALA A 156 -19.64 16.82 7.54
N THR A 157 -20.28 17.52 8.48
CA THR A 157 -19.81 17.53 9.86
C THR A 157 -20.05 16.18 10.51
N VAL A 158 -19.03 15.65 11.18
CA VAL A 158 -19.10 14.45 12.01
C VAL A 158 -18.67 14.81 13.44
N ILE A 159 -19.30 14.21 14.43
CA ILE A 159 -19.01 14.50 15.84
C ILE A 159 -18.77 13.17 16.54
N THR A 160 -17.62 13.02 17.19
CA THR A 160 -17.29 11.81 17.95
C THR A 160 -18.10 11.73 19.24
N THR A 161 -18.14 10.55 19.86
CA THR A 161 -18.82 10.33 21.16
C THR A 161 -18.26 11.22 22.27
N GLN A 162 -17.04 11.72 22.14
CA GLN A 162 -16.43 12.70 23.07
C GLN A 162 -16.73 14.16 22.68
N GLY A 163 -17.60 14.40 21.71
CA GLY A 163 -17.98 15.76 21.29
C GLY A 163 -16.94 16.46 20.40
N LYS A 164 -15.94 15.73 19.87
CA LYS A 164 -14.98 16.33 18.94
C LYS A 164 -15.59 16.48 17.56
N GLU A 165 -15.63 17.71 17.07
CA GLU A 165 -16.05 17.99 15.70
C GLU A 165 -14.97 17.63 14.69
N GLY A 166 -15.39 17.03 13.61
CA GLY A 166 -14.62 16.66 12.44
C GLY A 166 -15.38 16.93 11.15
N ALA A 167 -14.78 16.59 10.04
CA ALA A 167 -15.42 16.61 8.73
C ALA A 167 -15.24 15.26 8.03
N SER A 168 -16.23 14.84 7.25
CA SER A 168 -16.18 13.63 6.46
C SER A 168 -16.56 13.88 5.02
N VAL A 169 -15.94 13.13 4.11
CA VAL A 169 -16.22 13.13 2.67
C VAL A 169 -16.36 11.69 2.17
N HIS A 170 -17.15 11.51 1.14
CA HIS A 170 -17.32 10.21 0.51
C HIS A 170 -16.26 10.00 -0.57
N VAL A 171 -15.87 8.74 -0.73
CA VAL A 171 -14.94 8.29 -1.76
C VAL A 171 -15.64 7.28 -2.64
N THR A 172 -15.55 7.45 -3.95
CA THR A 172 -16.11 6.53 -4.94
C THR A 172 -15.09 6.14 -5.99
N GLY A 173 -15.06 4.87 -6.33
CA GLY A 173 -14.27 4.31 -7.41
C GLY A 173 -15.09 3.30 -8.24
N PRO A 174 -14.51 2.68 -9.27
CA PRO A 174 -15.24 1.77 -10.15
C PRO A 174 -15.88 0.56 -9.43
N HIS A 175 -15.24 0.06 -8.38
CA HIS A 175 -15.71 -1.09 -7.59
C HIS A 175 -15.50 -0.87 -6.08
N THR A 176 -15.23 0.37 -5.67
CA THR A 176 -14.88 0.71 -4.30
C THR A 176 -15.66 1.96 -3.89
N SER A 177 -16.20 1.92 -2.69
CA SER A 177 -16.76 3.09 -2.02
C SER A 177 -16.16 3.23 -0.64
N GLY A 178 -16.32 4.40 -0.03
CA GLY A 178 -15.79 4.60 1.30
C GLY A 178 -16.08 5.99 1.84
N VAL A 179 -15.55 6.24 3.02
CA VAL A 179 -15.60 7.52 3.71
C VAL A 179 -14.22 7.87 4.25
N ILE A 180 -13.87 9.14 4.16
CA ILE A 180 -12.72 9.72 4.84
C ILE A 180 -13.28 10.68 5.88
N ALA A 181 -12.84 10.52 7.13
CA ALA A 181 -13.15 11.47 8.18
C ALA A 181 -11.84 12.08 8.71
N ALA A 182 -11.86 13.37 9.00
CA ALA A 182 -10.73 14.12 9.48
C ALA A 182 -11.07 14.85 10.77
N PHE A 183 -10.14 14.81 11.73
CA PHE A 183 -10.26 15.49 13.01
C PHE A 183 -8.96 16.22 13.32
N VAL A 184 -9.03 17.31 14.07
CA VAL A 184 -7.85 18.03 14.53
C VAL A 184 -7.85 18.09 16.06
N PHE A 185 -6.88 17.45 16.69
CA PHE A 185 -6.69 17.46 18.14
C PHE A 185 -5.43 18.29 18.47
N GLY A 186 -5.64 19.51 18.94
CA GLY A 186 -4.52 20.43 19.20
C GLY A 186 -3.70 20.72 17.94
N HIS A 187 -2.47 20.22 17.91
CA HIS A 187 -1.54 20.34 16.77
C HIS A 187 -1.38 19.02 15.99
N ARG A 188 -2.37 18.18 16.04
CA ARG A 188 -2.33 16.86 15.43
C ARG A 188 -3.55 16.63 14.53
N GLY A 189 -3.30 16.30 13.29
CA GLY A 189 -4.31 15.83 12.36
C GLY A 189 -4.52 14.33 12.52
N VAL A 190 -5.77 13.91 12.44
CA VAL A 190 -6.19 12.51 12.45
C VAL A 190 -7.04 12.27 11.24
N GLU A 191 -6.67 11.30 10.43
CA GLU A 191 -7.36 10.85 9.24
C GLU A 191 -7.87 9.43 9.47
N ALA A 192 -9.16 9.22 9.32
CA ALA A 192 -9.80 7.92 9.30
C ALA A 192 -10.29 7.63 7.88
N VAL A 193 -9.83 6.54 7.29
CA VAL A 193 -10.20 6.10 5.94
C VAL A 193 -10.86 4.73 6.04
N ALA A 194 -12.10 4.65 5.63
CA ALA A 194 -12.81 3.40 5.46
C ALA A 194 -13.08 3.17 3.97
N THR A 195 -12.69 2.02 3.46
CA THR A 195 -12.91 1.64 2.05
C THR A 195 -13.35 0.18 1.97
N GLY A 196 -14.22 -0.10 1.02
CA GLY A 196 -14.72 -1.44 0.76
C GLY A 196 -15.40 -1.55 -0.60
N PRO A 197 -16.03 -2.67 -0.91
CA PRO A 197 -16.84 -2.83 -2.10
C PRO A 197 -17.99 -1.78 -2.16
N SER A 198 -18.34 -1.37 -3.38
CA SER A 198 -19.41 -0.36 -3.57
C SER A 198 -20.80 -0.86 -3.19
N ASP A 199 -20.96 -2.17 -3.01
CA ASP A 199 -22.17 -2.87 -2.60
C ASP A 199 -22.12 -3.38 -1.14
N ALA A 200 -21.23 -2.80 -0.34
CA ALA A 200 -21.15 -3.13 1.09
C ALA A 200 -22.51 -2.94 1.78
N ASP A 201 -22.85 -3.86 2.67
CA ASP A 201 -24.12 -3.86 3.36
C ASP A 201 -24.26 -2.72 4.39
N THR A 202 -25.46 -2.54 4.87
CA THR A 202 -25.77 -1.49 5.87
C THR A 202 -25.10 -1.73 7.21
N GLU A 203 -24.91 -2.99 7.61
CA GLU A 203 -24.29 -3.36 8.89
C GLU A 203 -22.82 -2.95 8.89
N SER A 204 -22.10 -3.25 7.81
CA SER A 204 -20.74 -2.80 7.58
C SER A 204 -20.57 -1.29 7.60
N SER A 205 -21.52 -0.57 7.01
CA SER A 205 -21.52 0.90 7.03
C SER A 205 -21.72 1.45 8.44
N VAL A 206 -22.60 0.85 9.23
CA VAL A 206 -22.83 1.24 10.64
C VAL A 206 -21.61 0.91 11.50
N ALA A 207 -20.94 -0.22 11.27
CA ALA A 207 -19.71 -0.57 11.95
C ALA A 207 -18.61 0.49 11.73
N VAL A 208 -18.41 0.91 10.48
CA VAL A 208 -17.47 1.99 10.14
C VAL A 208 -17.81 3.28 10.86
N LEU A 209 -19.08 3.69 10.87
CA LEU A 209 -19.50 4.91 11.56
C LEU A 209 -19.25 4.83 13.06
N ARG A 210 -19.52 3.69 13.71
CA ARG A 210 -19.21 3.49 15.14
C ARG A 210 -17.71 3.61 15.42
N MET A 211 -16.85 3.08 14.54
CA MET A 211 -15.41 3.23 14.69
C MET A 211 -14.97 4.70 14.54
N ILE A 212 -15.52 5.44 13.59
CA ILE A 212 -15.26 6.88 13.44
C ILE A 212 -15.72 7.65 14.68
N ASP A 213 -16.93 7.38 15.18
CA ASP A 213 -17.49 8.04 16.35
C ASP A 213 -16.69 7.75 17.64
N SER A 214 -16.01 6.62 17.70
CA SER A 214 -15.18 6.22 18.83
C SER A 214 -13.82 6.91 18.88
N ILE A 215 -13.43 7.63 17.81
CA ILE A 215 -12.12 8.30 17.76
C ILE A 215 -12.04 9.36 18.85
N SER A 216 -10.97 9.27 19.62
CA SER A 216 -10.75 10.16 20.74
C SER A 216 -9.25 10.41 20.96
N GLN A 217 -8.93 11.47 21.72
CA GLN A 217 -7.59 11.70 22.21
C GLN A 217 -7.62 11.75 23.73
N THR A 218 -6.84 10.90 24.35
CA THR A 218 -6.67 10.92 25.80
C THR A 218 -5.70 12.05 26.16
N GLU A 219 -6.20 13.10 26.80
CA GLU A 219 -5.29 14.06 27.42
C GLU A 219 -4.60 13.36 28.60
N LYS A 220 -3.36 12.90 28.42
CA LYS A 220 -2.51 12.55 29.57
C LYS A 220 -2.32 13.83 30.38
N GLY A 221 -3.06 13.95 31.47
CA GLY A 221 -2.94 15.07 32.40
C GLY A 221 -1.47 15.34 32.70
N LYS A 222 -1.08 16.62 32.57
CA LYS A 222 0.21 17.10 33.10
C LYS A 222 0.30 16.73 34.58
N GLN A 223 0.97 15.62 34.89
CA GLN A 223 1.50 15.37 36.22
C GLN A 223 2.81 16.08 36.38
#